data_b99748e7fcfb12a98044a2000117381a
#
_entry.id   b99748e7fcfb12a98044a2000117381a
#
_cell.length_a   1.000
_cell.length_b   1.000
_cell.length_c   1.000
_cell.angle_alpha   90.00
_cell.angle_beta   90.00
_cell.angle_gamma   90.00
#
_symmetry.space_group_name_H-M   'P 1'
#
loop_
_entity.id
_entity.type
_entity.pdbx_description
1 polymer ?
#
loop_
_entity_poly.entity_id
_entity_poly.type
_entity_poly.pdbx_seq_one_letter_code
_entity_poly.pdbx_strand_id
1 'polypeptide(L)'
;MHRQDAIYLDQLCPKISNKTWRDSLNKLTKYKGIYCGKPSESLDHLHPMSKGGTSITSNCVPCCLSCNGMKSDSEVLTWYRKQIFYDPRRAMAIRAWFNDDLKLASVLLNYLS
;
A
#
# COMPACT_ATOMS: atom_id res chain seq x y z
N MET A 1 4.35 8.09 12.86
CA MET A 1 3.92 9.38 12.24
C MET A 1 2.46 9.31 11.87
N HIS A 2 1.73 10.34 12.17
CA HIS A 2 0.35 10.45 11.76
C HIS A 2 0.29 10.65 10.24
N ARG A 3 -0.70 10.04 9.55
CA ARG A 3 -0.78 10.11 8.08
C ARG A 3 -0.91 11.54 7.54
N GLN A 4 -1.56 12.44 8.29
CA GLN A 4 -1.66 13.84 7.87
C GLN A 4 -0.32 14.55 7.95
N ASP A 5 0.51 14.16 8.93
CA ASP A 5 1.86 14.70 9.05
C ASP A 5 2.70 14.30 7.84
N ALA A 6 2.53 13.08 7.32
CA ALA A 6 3.25 12.63 6.13
C ALA A 6 2.91 13.50 4.92
N ILE A 7 1.63 13.83 4.73
CA ILE A 7 1.20 14.70 3.63
C ILE A 7 1.76 16.10 3.81
N TYR A 8 1.71 16.62 5.03
CA TYR A 8 2.22 17.95 5.34
C TYR A 8 3.71 18.07 5.06
N LEU A 9 4.49 17.09 5.50
CA LEU A 9 5.92 17.04 5.25
C LEU A 9 6.25 16.96 3.77
N ASP A 10 5.46 16.22 3.00
CA ASP A 10 5.61 16.14 1.55
C ASP A 10 5.51 17.51 0.89
N GLN A 11 4.59 18.35 1.34
CA GLN A 11 4.41 19.69 0.81
C GLN A 11 5.58 20.60 1.17
N LEU A 12 6.16 20.45 2.38
CA LEU A 12 7.23 21.30 2.84
C LEU A 12 8.60 20.87 2.32
N CYS A 13 8.82 19.56 2.16
CA CYS A 13 10.13 19.01 1.85
C CYS A 13 9.98 17.73 1.03
N PRO A 14 9.50 17.83 -0.24
CA PRO A 14 9.03 16.68 -1.00
C PRO A 14 10.05 15.55 -1.15
N LYS A 15 11.30 15.86 -1.44
CA LYS A 15 12.32 14.83 -1.70
C LYS A 15 12.64 14.01 -0.46
N ILE A 16 12.85 14.68 0.68
CA ILE A 16 13.26 14.01 1.93
C ILE A 16 12.06 13.28 2.54
N SER A 17 10.93 13.97 2.68
CA SER A 17 9.77 13.38 3.31
C SER A 17 9.18 12.25 2.48
N ASN A 18 9.20 12.34 1.15
CA ASN A 18 8.76 11.26 0.27
C ASN A 18 9.59 10.01 0.51
N LYS A 19 10.92 10.15 0.55
CA LYS A 19 11.80 9.01 0.80
C LYS A 19 11.55 8.41 2.18
N THR A 20 11.49 9.22 3.21
CA THR A 20 11.24 8.77 4.58
C THR A 20 9.88 8.10 4.71
N TRP A 21 8.86 8.70 4.12
CA TRP A 21 7.50 8.16 4.12
C TRP A 21 7.44 6.83 3.38
N ARG A 22 8.01 6.74 2.18
CA ARG A 22 8.04 5.50 1.41
C ARG A 22 8.78 4.40 2.17
N ASP A 23 9.91 4.72 2.77
CA ASP A 23 10.65 3.77 3.58
C ASP A 23 9.82 3.26 4.76
N SER A 24 9.07 4.14 5.43
CA SER A 24 8.23 3.74 6.56
C SER A 24 7.12 2.77 6.13
N LEU A 25 6.51 3.00 4.95
CA LEU A 25 5.50 2.09 4.41
C LEU A 25 6.12 0.74 4.03
N ASN A 26 7.28 0.78 3.37
CA ASN A 26 7.98 -0.43 2.96
C ASN A 26 8.44 -1.28 4.15
N LYS A 27 8.81 -0.66 5.25
CA LYS A 27 9.17 -1.40 6.48
C LYS A 27 7.99 -2.21 7.00
N LEU A 28 6.78 -1.70 6.89
CA LEU A 28 5.58 -2.42 7.33
C LEU A 28 5.35 -3.70 6.54
N THR A 29 5.74 -3.73 5.27
CA THR A 29 5.58 -4.89 4.40
C THR A 29 6.88 -5.65 4.20
N LYS A 30 7.95 -5.31 4.93
CA LYS A 30 9.30 -5.87 4.77
C LYS A 30 9.82 -5.74 3.34
N TYR A 31 9.52 -4.60 2.71
CA TYR A 31 9.93 -4.27 1.34
C TYR A 31 9.36 -5.24 0.30
N LYS A 32 8.20 -5.83 0.60
CA LYS A 32 7.47 -6.71 -0.31
C LYS A 32 6.14 -6.05 -0.71
N GLY A 33 5.67 -6.37 -1.91
CA GLY A 33 4.37 -5.89 -2.36
C GLY A 33 3.23 -6.53 -1.59
N ILE A 34 2.21 -5.73 -1.27
CA ILE A 34 1.08 -6.21 -0.47
C ILE A 34 0.24 -7.24 -1.22
N TYR A 35 0.22 -7.19 -2.55
CA TYR A 35 -0.62 -8.07 -3.36
C TYR A 35 -0.01 -9.44 -3.58
N CYS A 36 1.25 -9.52 -3.99
CA CYS A 36 1.87 -10.77 -4.42
C CYS A 36 3.09 -11.20 -3.60
N GLY A 37 3.63 -10.34 -2.74
CA GLY A 37 4.79 -10.65 -1.93
C GLY A 37 6.13 -10.54 -2.64
N LYS A 38 6.16 -10.18 -3.92
CA LYS A 38 7.40 -9.89 -4.64
C LYS A 38 8.00 -8.59 -4.14
N PRO A 39 9.29 -8.31 -4.41
CA PRO A 39 9.89 -7.06 -3.96
C PRO A 39 9.09 -5.85 -4.37
N SER A 40 8.94 -4.91 -3.44
CA SER A 40 8.23 -3.66 -3.68
C SER A 40 9.06 -2.73 -4.55
N GLU A 41 8.42 -2.15 -5.57
CA GLU A 41 9.07 -1.26 -6.52
C GLU A 41 8.34 0.07 -6.66
N SER A 42 7.12 0.16 -6.14
CA SER A 42 6.27 1.34 -6.27
C SER A 42 5.25 1.40 -5.15
N LEU A 43 4.50 2.49 -5.11
CA LEU A 43 3.32 2.61 -4.26
C LEU A 43 2.08 2.68 -5.14
N ASP A 44 1.05 1.94 -4.74
CA ASP A 44 -0.24 1.98 -5.41
C ASP A 44 -1.27 2.67 -4.51
N HIS A 45 -2.24 3.32 -5.13
CA HIS A 45 -3.38 3.91 -4.43
C HIS A 45 -4.50 2.88 -4.38
N LEU A 46 -4.90 2.46 -3.16
CA LEU A 46 -6.00 1.50 -3.00
C LEU A 46 -7.28 2.04 -3.59
N HIS A 47 -7.63 3.29 -3.26
CA HIS A 47 -8.67 4.03 -3.97
C HIS A 47 -7.99 4.89 -5.01
N PRO A 48 -8.21 4.64 -6.32
CA PRO A 48 -7.47 5.30 -7.39
C PRO A 48 -7.60 6.82 -7.38
N MET A 49 -6.52 7.52 -7.70
CA MET A 49 -6.53 8.97 -7.80
C MET A 49 -7.52 9.44 -8.86
N SER A 50 -7.66 8.71 -9.96
CA SER A 50 -8.64 9.02 -11.01
C SER A 50 -10.09 8.97 -10.52
N LYS A 51 -10.33 8.33 -9.37
CA LYS A 51 -11.65 8.20 -8.74
C LYS A 51 -11.75 8.97 -7.43
N GLY A 52 -10.88 9.94 -7.21
CA GLY A 52 -10.91 10.80 -6.03
C GLY A 52 -10.03 10.35 -4.88
N GLY A 53 -9.20 9.33 -5.09
CA GLY A 53 -8.25 8.88 -4.06
C GLY A 53 -7.16 9.91 -3.81
N THR A 54 -6.58 9.88 -2.60
CA THR A 54 -5.53 10.80 -2.19
C THR A 54 -4.29 10.02 -1.76
N SER A 55 -3.17 10.72 -1.58
CA SER A 55 -1.89 10.10 -1.20
C SER A 55 -1.69 10.08 0.32
N ILE A 56 -2.75 9.81 1.08
CA ILE A 56 -2.63 9.57 2.52
C ILE A 56 -2.10 8.15 2.77
N THR A 57 -1.48 7.94 3.92
CA THR A 57 -0.82 6.69 4.26
C THR A 57 -1.74 5.47 4.13
N SER A 58 -2.97 5.58 4.62
CA SER A 58 -3.93 4.47 4.55
C SER A 58 -4.41 4.15 3.14
N ASN A 59 -4.10 4.99 2.16
CA ASN A 59 -4.47 4.76 0.76
C ASN A 59 -3.30 4.36 -0.12
N CYS A 60 -2.09 4.32 0.41
CA CYS A 60 -0.90 4.00 -0.38
C CYS A 60 -0.24 2.74 0.15
N VAL A 61 -0.04 1.76 -0.73
CA VAL A 61 0.54 0.46 -0.35
C VAL A 61 1.75 0.14 -1.21
N PRO A 62 2.79 -0.48 -0.61
CA PRO A 62 3.89 -1.00 -1.41
C PRO A 62 3.43 -2.11 -2.34
N CYS A 63 3.90 -2.09 -3.58
CA CYS A 63 3.57 -3.13 -4.55
C CYS A 63 4.66 -3.23 -5.61
N CYS A 64 4.67 -4.33 -6.35
CA CYS A 64 5.54 -4.44 -7.51
C CYS A 64 4.95 -3.70 -8.71
N LEU A 65 5.78 -3.34 -9.68
CA LEU A 65 5.34 -2.60 -10.86
C LEU A 65 4.29 -3.37 -11.66
N SER A 66 4.45 -4.70 -11.74
CA SER A 66 3.51 -5.55 -12.47
C SER A 66 2.11 -5.46 -11.89
N CYS A 67 1.96 -5.62 -10.57
CA CYS A 67 0.65 -5.52 -9.92
C CYS A 67 0.06 -4.12 -10.05
N ASN A 68 0.90 -3.09 -9.89
CA ASN A 68 0.44 -1.71 -10.04
C ASN A 68 -0.14 -1.46 -11.43
N GLY A 69 0.56 -1.91 -12.47
CA GLY A 69 0.11 -1.78 -13.85
C GLY A 69 -1.17 -2.57 -14.14
N MET A 70 -1.23 -3.82 -13.68
CA MET A 70 -2.41 -4.67 -13.90
C MET A 70 -3.65 -4.14 -13.19
N LYS A 71 -3.49 -3.66 -11.96
CA LYS A 71 -4.62 -3.12 -11.19
C LYS A 71 -5.13 -1.82 -11.80
N SER A 72 -4.22 -0.94 -12.21
CA SER A 72 -4.58 0.36 -12.78
C SER A 72 -5.58 1.09 -11.87
N ASP A 73 -6.73 1.52 -12.40
CA ASP A 73 -7.77 2.21 -11.64
C ASP A 73 -8.93 1.31 -11.20
N SER A 74 -8.70 -0.01 -11.17
CA SER A 74 -9.71 -0.96 -10.73
C SER A 74 -9.96 -0.85 -9.23
N GLU A 75 -11.15 -1.24 -8.79
CA GLU A 75 -11.46 -1.40 -7.36
C GLU A 75 -10.59 -2.54 -6.82
N VAL A 76 -9.90 -2.28 -5.71
CA VAL A 76 -8.79 -3.13 -5.28
C VAL A 76 -9.19 -4.57 -4.98
N LEU A 77 -10.23 -4.78 -4.17
CA LEU A 77 -10.60 -6.15 -3.78
C LEU A 77 -11.28 -6.92 -4.90
N THR A 78 -12.04 -6.23 -5.76
CA THR A 78 -12.63 -6.86 -6.94
C THR A 78 -11.54 -7.35 -7.88
N TRP A 79 -10.53 -6.53 -8.13
CA TRP A 79 -9.38 -6.91 -8.93
C TRP A 79 -8.58 -8.02 -8.26
N TYR A 80 -8.27 -7.87 -6.96
CA TYR A 80 -7.39 -8.79 -6.26
C TYR A 80 -7.95 -10.21 -6.20
N ARG A 81 -9.26 -10.34 -5.97
CA ARG A 81 -9.89 -11.66 -5.89
C ARG A 81 -9.76 -12.49 -7.14
N LYS A 82 -9.54 -11.87 -8.29
CA LYS A 82 -9.41 -12.55 -9.58
C LYS A 82 -7.98 -12.97 -9.89
N GLN A 83 -7.03 -12.63 -9.05
CA GLN A 83 -5.63 -12.91 -9.35
C GLN A 83 -5.23 -14.31 -8.91
N ILE A 84 -4.32 -14.94 -9.68
CA ILE A 84 -3.82 -16.26 -9.36
C ILE A 84 -3.05 -16.27 -8.02
N PHE A 85 -2.46 -15.16 -7.66
CA PHE A 85 -1.72 -15.00 -6.40
C PHE A 85 -2.60 -14.52 -5.24
N TYR A 86 -3.92 -14.54 -5.39
CA TYR A 86 -4.84 -14.15 -4.33
C TYR A 86 -4.58 -14.94 -3.05
N ASP A 87 -4.52 -14.23 -1.93
CA ASP A 87 -4.36 -14.81 -0.61
C ASP A 87 -5.32 -14.10 0.35
N PRO A 88 -6.19 -14.86 1.06
CA PRO A 88 -7.15 -14.25 1.99
C PRO A 88 -6.51 -13.40 3.08
N ARG A 89 -5.30 -13.77 3.56
CA ARG A 89 -4.60 -12.98 4.57
C ARG A 89 -4.14 -11.65 4.01
N ARG A 90 -3.67 -11.64 2.76
CA ARG A 90 -3.30 -10.41 2.10
C ARG A 90 -4.53 -9.54 1.87
N ALA A 91 -5.67 -10.14 1.51
CA ALA A 91 -6.92 -9.40 1.38
C ALA A 91 -7.32 -8.75 2.71
N MET A 92 -7.19 -9.47 3.83
CA MET A 92 -7.44 -8.92 5.16
C MET A 92 -6.46 -7.79 5.50
N ALA A 93 -5.19 -7.95 5.13
CA ALA A 93 -4.18 -6.91 5.36
C ALA A 93 -4.50 -5.65 4.55
N ILE A 94 -4.96 -5.80 3.31
CA ILE A 94 -5.39 -4.67 2.46
C ILE A 94 -6.54 -3.92 3.13
N ARG A 95 -7.53 -4.64 3.64
CA ARG A 95 -8.66 -4.03 4.35
C ARG A 95 -8.21 -3.29 5.61
N ALA A 96 -7.34 -3.92 6.41
CA ALA A 96 -6.81 -3.31 7.62
C ALA A 96 -6.05 -2.02 7.28
N TRP A 97 -5.23 -2.07 6.25
CA TRP A 97 -4.46 -0.91 5.78
C TRP A 97 -5.39 0.24 5.40
N PHE A 98 -6.40 -0.05 4.58
CA PHE A 98 -7.34 0.96 4.11
C PHE A 98 -8.14 1.56 5.27
N ASN A 99 -8.39 0.78 6.31
CA ASN A 99 -9.06 1.26 7.53
C ASN A 99 -8.11 1.94 8.51
N ASP A 100 -6.89 2.26 8.06
CA ASP A 100 -5.88 2.95 8.86
C ASP A 100 -5.35 2.12 10.04
N ASP A 101 -5.50 0.80 9.98
CA ASP A 101 -4.93 -0.11 10.97
C ASP A 101 -3.68 -0.76 10.40
N LEU A 102 -2.62 0.03 10.29
CA LEU A 102 -1.37 -0.39 9.68
C LEU A 102 -0.67 -1.47 10.50
N LYS A 103 -0.83 -1.43 11.82
CA LYS A 103 -0.25 -2.44 12.71
C LYS A 103 -0.85 -3.82 12.44
N LEU A 104 -2.17 -3.90 12.36
CA LEU A 104 -2.85 -5.16 12.04
C LEU A 104 -2.44 -5.66 10.66
N ALA A 105 -2.40 -4.76 9.68
CA ALA A 105 -1.95 -5.11 8.34
C ALA A 105 -0.55 -5.73 8.36
N SER A 106 0.38 -5.11 9.08
CA SER A 106 1.74 -5.61 9.20
C SER A 106 1.78 -7.00 9.88
N VAL A 107 1.02 -7.19 10.94
CA VAL A 107 0.93 -8.48 11.64
C VAL A 107 0.41 -9.57 10.68
N LEU A 108 -0.66 -9.29 9.95
CA LEU A 108 -1.22 -10.24 8.99
C LEU A 108 -0.21 -10.63 7.90
N LEU A 109 0.51 -9.66 7.39
CA LEU A 109 1.52 -9.89 6.35
C LEU A 109 2.71 -10.70 6.87
N ASN A 110 3.07 -10.55 8.14
CA ASN A 110 4.19 -11.27 8.73
C ASN A 110 3.95 -12.78 8.81
N TYR A 111 2.71 -13.22 8.87
CA TYR A 111 2.38 -14.64 8.85
C TYR A 111 2.59 -15.30 7.49
N LEU A 112 2.85 -14.50 6.44
CA LEU A 112 3.01 -14.98 5.07
C LEU A 112 4.48 -15.08 4.64
N SER A 113 5.39 -14.70 5.49
CA SER A 113 6.82 -14.68 5.15
C SER A 113 7.58 -15.96 5.56
#